data_1633d058d55e12ab84d879e3e93b9eec
#
_entry.id   1633d058d55e12ab84d879e3e93b9eec
#
_cell.length_a   1.000
_cell.length_b   1.000
_cell.length_c   1.000
_cell.angle_alpha   90.00
_cell.angle_beta   90.00
_cell.angle_gamma   90.00
#
_symmetry.space_group_name_H-M   'P 1'
#
loop_
_entity.id
_entity.type
_entity.pdbx_description
1 polymer ?
#
loop_
_entity_poly.entity_id
_entity_poly.type
_entity_poly.pdbx_seq_one_letter_code
_entity_poly.pdbx_strand_id
1 'polypeptide(L)'
;VTERITMGRRDLLRFGGLAVAGISMPGLLTACKSGANPAGKAGNVLRVSQPTDATTLDPQKQGDLPSMNVLINIFDTLTVRDVNDRLVGGIAERWESVSPTTWRFHLRSGVTFHNGEPCDAAAVAYSIERLIDPATKSPIVELRFVTKTKVVDERTVDVITSQPDPILPQKVSLFGGVIVPPKYIKEKGDAAFAANPVGTGPFVFQSWQRDNQIVLKANPKYWGGKPAVEQVTFKVMPDAASSLAALQSGDVDIVSQLSPDAAQQLGNGPDLKVVTAPGIRTFFVSIDTLSGGPLGKKEVRQALNMALDVPTLIKSVLNGAGQQTPTLIPHQSFGYDPSVQAFPYDLTKAKALLAQAGYPNGFTTKLTASAVDKDMAQAISGQLAKIGVKASVSIMDAATFKQRLVSSNKQALGPMYFTGNTGWTMDAESNLQSFIRHDRRQSRWNNPQADKLIDTEEGSVDSATRKKAFAKLQRLLVDEAPFLFLYQGSNLFAVNDRVQWKSNSNGTLAMASAKLT
;
A
#
# COMPACT_ATOMS: atom_id res chain seq x y z
N VAL A 1 -55.47 8.32 -21.81
CA VAL A 1 -55.96 9.62 -21.29
C VAL A 1 -55.68 9.64 -19.80
N THR A 2 -54.60 10.24 -19.39
CA THR A 2 -54.27 10.50 -17.98
C THR A 2 -53.57 11.85 -17.90
N GLU A 3 -54.33 12.86 -17.45
CA GLU A 3 -53.87 14.24 -17.24
C GLU A 3 -52.85 14.32 -16.10
N ARG A 4 -51.73 14.98 -16.33
CA ARG A 4 -50.76 15.42 -15.33
C ARG A 4 -51.16 16.78 -14.79
N ILE A 5 -51.46 16.84 -13.50
CA ILE A 5 -51.64 18.09 -12.74
C ILE A 5 -50.26 18.55 -12.26
N THR A 6 -49.79 19.68 -12.79
CA THR A 6 -48.60 20.41 -12.30
C THR A 6 -49.02 21.46 -11.28
N MET A 7 -48.64 21.29 -10.03
CA MET A 7 -48.79 22.31 -8.97
C MET A 7 -47.56 23.22 -8.95
N GLY A 8 -47.79 24.53 -9.08
CA GLY A 8 -46.77 25.55 -9.05
C GLY A 8 -46.42 26.02 -7.64
N ARG A 9 -45.17 26.41 -7.44
CA ARG A 9 -44.53 26.86 -6.19
C ARG A 9 -45.11 28.15 -5.55
N ARG A 10 -46.30 28.65 -5.95
CA ARG A 10 -46.88 29.91 -5.48
C ARG A 10 -48.06 29.78 -4.53
N ASP A 11 -48.55 28.57 -4.22
CA ASP A 11 -49.80 28.41 -3.45
C ASP A 11 -49.57 28.01 -1.96
N LEU A 12 -48.34 28.06 -1.47
CA LEU A 12 -48.02 27.67 -0.06
C LEU A 12 -47.90 28.87 0.91
N LEU A 13 -48.31 30.06 0.54
CA LEU A 13 -48.17 31.27 1.39
C LEU A 13 -49.48 32.02 1.68
N ARG A 14 -50.60 31.31 1.82
CA ARG A 14 -51.85 31.92 2.27
C ARG A 14 -52.59 30.93 3.16
N PHE A 15 -52.27 30.86 4.44
CA PHE A 15 -53.15 30.52 5.57
C PHE A 15 -52.35 30.52 6.88
N GLY A 16 -52.50 31.58 7.64
CA GLY A 16 -51.89 31.67 8.96
C GLY A 16 -52.06 33.04 9.59
N GLY A 17 -53.25 33.33 10.03
CA GLY A 17 -53.55 34.53 10.82
C GLY A 17 -54.70 34.27 11.77
N LEU A 18 -54.52 34.73 13.03
CA LEU A 18 -55.50 34.93 14.10
C LEU A 18 -55.83 33.74 15.02
N ALA A 19 -55.33 33.74 16.27
CA ALA A 19 -56.10 34.26 17.39
C ALA A 19 -55.26 34.28 18.68
N VAL A 20 -55.15 35.45 19.28
CA VAL A 20 -54.65 35.72 20.62
C VAL A 20 -55.79 35.52 21.60
N ALA A 21 -55.59 34.73 22.66
CA ALA A 21 -56.33 34.85 23.92
C ALA A 21 -55.39 34.45 25.06
N GLY A 22 -55.09 35.43 25.90
CA GLY A 22 -54.24 35.30 27.07
C GLY A 22 -54.87 34.57 28.22
N ILE A 23 -54.08 33.79 28.93
CA ILE A 23 -54.31 33.45 30.36
C ILE A 23 -52.93 33.51 31.04
N SER A 24 -52.78 34.47 31.92
CA SER A 24 -51.66 34.65 32.85
C SER A 24 -51.79 33.68 34.05
N MET A 25 -50.79 32.82 34.26
CA MET A 25 -50.50 32.18 35.52
C MET A 25 -49.01 32.25 35.84
N PRO A 26 -48.62 32.70 37.03
CA PRO A 26 -47.22 32.77 37.44
C PRO A 26 -46.79 31.49 38.14
N GLY A 27 -45.57 31.06 37.88
CA GLY A 27 -44.86 30.16 38.76
C GLY A 27 -44.44 28.84 38.15
N LEU A 28 -43.19 28.77 37.94
CA LEU A 28 -42.20 27.68 38.08
C LEU A 28 -41.14 27.72 36.95
N LEU A 29 -40.22 28.67 37.10
CA LEU A 29 -38.90 28.59 36.45
C LEU A 29 -38.11 27.44 37.10
N THR A 30 -38.40 26.20 36.73
CA THR A 30 -37.46 25.10 36.86
C THR A 30 -36.52 25.21 35.68
N ALA A 31 -35.34 25.75 35.93
CA ALA A 31 -34.22 25.71 35.05
C ALA A 31 -33.97 24.25 34.64
N CYS A 32 -34.39 23.86 33.43
CA CYS A 32 -33.73 22.75 32.73
C CYS A 32 -32.29 23.18 32.48
N LYS A 33 -31.41 22.97 33.47
CA LYS A 33 -30.03 22.70 33.20
C LYS A 33 -30.06 21.49 32.28
N SER A 34 -30.00 21.71 30.96
CA SER A 34 -29.45 20.76 30.03
C SER A 34 -28.06 20.44 30.58
N GLY A 35 -28.02 19.37 31.36
CA GLY A 35 -26.75 18.77 31.74
C GLY A 35 -26.01 18.52 30.45
N ALA A 36 -25.02 19.36 30.17
CA ALA A 36 -23.90 18.91 29.36
C ALA A 36 -23.50 17.60 30.04
N ASN A 37 -23.79 16.48 29.37
CA ASN A 37 -23.16 15.23 29.74
C ASN A 37 -21.67 15.56 29.84
N PRO A 38 -21.03 15.41 31.01
CA PRO A 38 -19.59 15.47 31.05
C PRO A 38 -19.17 14.42 30.04
N ALA A 39 -18.38 14.83 29.03
CA ALA A 39 -17.81 13.93 28.05
C ALA A 39 -17.31 12.73 28.86
N GLY A 40 -18.09 11.63 28.81
CA GLY A 40 -17.76 10.42 29.53
C GLY A 40 -16.32 10.13 29.08
N LYS A 41 -15.44 9.85 30.05
CA LYS A 41 -14.03 9.49 29.80
C LYS A 41 -14.01 8.73 28.49
N ALA A 42 -13.46 9.34 27.44
CA ALA A 42 -13.41 8.72 26.11
C ALA A 42 -12.79 7.35 26.37
N GLY A 43 -13.61 6.29 26.27
CA GLY A 43 -13.14 4.95 26.55
C GLY A 43 -11.88 4.75 25.73
N ASN A 44 -10.97 3.87 26.15
CA ASN A 44 -9.70 3.60 25.50
C ASN A 44 -9.92 3.03 24.07
N VAL A 45 -10.63 3.82 23.23
CA VAL A 45 -11.10 3.50 21.87
C VAL A 45 -10.34 4.35 20.87
N LEU A 46 -9.67 3.68 19.94
CA LEU A 46 -8.98 4.28 18.81
C LEU A 46 -9.87 4.20 17.56
N ARG A 47 -10.13 5.32 16.92
CA ARG A 47 -10.95 5.42 15.72
C ARG A 47 -10.11 5.81 14.53
N VAL A 48 -10.14 5.00 13.49
CA VAL A 48 -9.33 5.17 12.28
C VAL A 48 -10.25 5.36 11.08
N SER A 49 -10.05 6.44 10.32
CA SER A 49 -10.72 6.66 9.05
C SER A 49 -9.92 6.03 7.91
N GLN A 50 -10.62 5.34 7.01
CA GLN A 50 -10.08 4.89 5.72
C GLN A 50 -11.08 5.14 4.59
N PRO A 51 -10.61 5.41 3.33
CA PRO A 51 -11.49 5.90 2.26
C PRO A 51 -12.45 4.85 1.71
N THR A 52 -12.14 3.56 1.86
CA THR A 52 -12.97 2.46 1.38
C THR A 52 -13.10 1.37 2.43
N ASP A 53 -14.19 0.61 2.35
CA ASP A 53 -14.41 -0.55 3.20
C ASP A 53 -13.46 -1.70 2.83
N ALA A 54 -13.29 -2.66 3.73
CA ALA A 54 -12.66 -3.94 3.42
C ALA A 54 -13.50 -4.71 2.39
N THR A 55 -12.84 -5.30 1.41
CA THR A 55 -13.53 -6.12 0.39
C THR A 55 -13.95 -7.47 0.97
N THR A 56 -13.14 -8.03 1.86
CA THR A 56 -13.37 -9.29 2.58
C THR A 56 -12.59 -9.30 3.89
N LEU A 57 -13.05 -10.10 4.85
CA LEU A 57 -12.29 -10.41 6.07
C LEU A 57 -11.65 -11.82 6.04
N ASP A 58 -11.67 -12.51 4.90
CA ASP A 58 -10.80 -13.66 4.65
C ASP A 58 -9.42 -13.15 4.18
N PRO A 59 -8.36 -13.28 5.01
CA PRO A 59 -7.05 -12.69 4.72
C PRO A 59 -6.39 -13.27 3.47
N GLN A 60 -6.79 -14.44 3.03
CA GLN A 60 -6.25 -15.12 1.87
C GLN A 60 -7.00 -14.81 0.56
N LYS A 61 -8.12 -14.08 0.64
CA LYS A 61 -8.95 -13.68 -0.52
C LYS A 61 -8.94 -12.16 -0.78
N GLN A 62 -8.15 -11.41 -0.03
CA GLN A 62 -8.01 -9.97 -0.18
C GLN A 62 -6.78 -9.60 -1.04
N GLY A 63 -6.77 -8.40 -1.60
CA GLY A 63 -5.66 -7.87 -2.40
C GLY A 63 -5.62 -6.33 -2.37
N ASP A 64 -6.14 -5.71 -1.28
CA ASP A 64 -6.23 -4.26 -1.13
C ASP A 64 -5.78 -3.79 0.27
N LEU A 65 -5.29 -2.57 0.34
CA LEU A 65 -4.76 -2.01 1.59
C LEU A 65 -5.83 -1.79 2.67
N PRO A 66 -7.07 -1.34 2.37
CA PRO A 66 -8.12 -1.21 3.38
C PRO A 66 -8.47 -2.51 4.09
N SER A 67 -8.60 -3.61 3.35
CA SER A 67 -8.78 -4.95 3.93
C SER A 67 -7.59 -5.34 4.81
N MET A 68 -6.35 -5.12 4.31
CA MET A 68 -5.15 -5.46 5.06
C MET A 68 -5.03 -4.66 6.36
N ASN A 69 -5.37 -3.38 6.36
CA ASN A 69 -5.36 -2.53 7.56
C ASN A 69 -6.19 -3.09 8.71
N VAL A 70 -7.31 -3.73 8.40
CA VAL A 70 -8.16 -4.41 9.40
C VAL A 70 -7.53 -5.77 9.79
N LEU A 71 -7.14 -6.55 8.79
CA LEU A 71 -6.75 -7.95 8.94
C LEU A 71 -5.44 -8.14 9.73
N ILE A 72 -4.45 -7.24 9.59
CA ILE A 72 -3.20 -7.31 10.37
C ILE A 72 -3.40 -7.09 11.87
N ASN A 73 -4.57 -6.62 12.28
CA ASN A 73 -4.94 -6.49 13.69
C ASN A 73 -5.67 -7.73 14.22
N ILE A 74 -6.22 -8.57 13.33
CA ILE A 74 -6.93 -9.80 13.68
C ILE A 74 -6.01 -11.02 13.58
N PHE A 75 -5.08 -11.01 12.62
CA PHE A 75 -4.22 -12.14 12.30
C PHE A 75 -2.75 -11.79 12.48
N ASP A 76 -1.96 -12.79 12.86
CA ASP A 76 -0.51 -12.74 12.77
C ASP A 76 -0.02 -13.45 11.51
N THR A 77 1.21 -13.13 11.13
CA THR A 77 1.95 -13.74 10.04
C THR A 77 3.09 -14.60 10.57
N LEU A 78 3.63 -15.46 9.73
CA LEU A 78 4.71 -16.37 10.12
C LEU A 78 5.97 -15.61 10.55
N THR A 79 6.36 -14.59 9.78
CA THR A 79 7.33 -13.55 10.15
C THR A 79 6.65 -12.19 10.06
N VAL A 80 7.22 -11.13 10.61
CA VAL A 80 6.62 -9.78 10.58
C VAL A 80 7.70 -8.71 10.42
N ARG A 81 7.33 -7.54 9.86
CA ARG A 81 8.19 -6.37 9.91
C ARG A 81 7.83 -5.48 11.09
N ASP A 82 8.85 -5.15 11.89
CA ASP A 82 8.68 -4.23 13.03
C ASP A 82 8.51 -2.77 12.54
N VAL A 83 8.30 -1.87 13.48
CA VAL A 83 8.14 -0.43 13.21
C VAL A 83 9.40 0.25 12.64
N ASN A 84 10.51 -0.45 12.55
CA ASN A 84 11.76 -0.02 11.92
C ASN A 84 12.05 -0.81 10.64
N ASP A 85 11.03 -1.47 10.08
CA ASP A 85 11.07 -2.26 8.85
C ASP A 85 11.99 -3.50 8.88
N ARG A 86 12.46 -3.90 10.06
CA ARG A 86 13.29 -5.12 10.21
C ARG A 86 12.40 -6.35 10.18
N LEU A 87 12.82 -7.37 9.44
CA LEU A 87 12.16 -8.67 9.47
C LEU A 87 12.46 -9.34 10.81
N VAL A 88 11.42 -9.65 11.57
CA VAL A 88 11.49 -10.28 12.89
C VAL A 88 10.50 -11.43 12.98
N GLY A 89 10.60 -12.23 14.07
CA GLY A 89 9.67 -13.34 14.28
C GLY A 89 8.23 -12.87 14.55
N GLY A 90 7.29 -13.45 13.81
CA GLY A 90 5.87 -13.43 14.09
C GLY A 90 5.47 -14.71 14.84
N ILE A 91 4.63 -15.56 14.24
CA ILE A 91 4.33 -16.91 14.78
C ILE A 91 5.59 -17.79 14.80
N ALA A 92 6.46 -17.69 13.79
CA ALA A 92 7.79 -18.28 13.85
C ALA A 92 8.74 -17.38 14.65
N GLU A 93 9.45 -17.95 15.62
CA GLU A 93 10.48 -17.23 16.39
C GLU A 93 11.83 -17.20 15.66
N ARG A 94 12.11 -18.21 14.81
CA ARG A 94 13.30 -18.29 13.95
C ARG A 94 13.04 -19.14 12.72
N TRP A 95 13.89 -18.97 11.71
CA TRP A 95 13.84 -19.73 10.46
C TRP A 95 15.24 -19.89 9.88
N GLU A 96 15.39 -20.92 9.04
CA GLU A 96 16.64 -21.23 8.36
C GLU A 96 16.39 -21.87 6.99
N SER A 97 17.32 -21.66 6.06
CA SER A 97 17.33 -22.39 4.79
C SER A 97 18.04 -23.72 5.00
N VAL A 98 17.29 -24.83 4.97
CA VAL A 98 17.87 -26.19 5.08
C VAL A 98 18.33 -26.75 3.73
N SER A 99 17.84 -26.15 2.64
CA SER A 99 18.33 -26.35 1.27
C SER A 99 17.91 -25.13 0.42
N PRO A 100 18.43 -24.96 -0.80
CA PRO A 100 18.02 -23.84 -1.67
C PRO A 100 16.51 -23.76 -1.91
N THR A 101 15.80 -24.87 -1.80
CA THR A 101 14.35 -24.98 -2.03
C THR A 101 13.54 -25.33 -0.78
N THR A 102 14.12 -25.24 0.41
CA THR A 102 13.42 -25.61 1.66
C THR A 102 13.79 -24.66 2.77
N TRP A 103 12.79 -23.95 3.28
CA TRP A 103 12.88 -23.13 4.47
C TRP A 103 12.21 -23.82 5.65
N ARG A 104 12.90 -23.89 6.78
CA ARG A 104 12.39 -24.41 8.05
C ARG A 104 12.02 -23.27 8.97
N PHE A 105 10.80 -23.31 9.50
CA PHE A 105 10.29 -22.35 10.46
C PHE A 105 10.04 -23.04 11.80
N HIS A 106 10.56 -22.44 12.88
CA HIS A 106 10.36 -22.89 14.25
C HIS A 106 9.37 -21.98 14.95
N LEU A 107 8.26 -22.52 15.41
CA LEU A 107 7.11 -21.77 15.92
C LEU A 107 7.23 -21.51 17.42
N ARG A 108 6.65 -20.41 17.85
CA ARG A 108 6.46 -20.09 19.27
C ARG A 108 5.56 -21.12 19.92
N SER A 109 5.79 -21.38 21.21
CA SER A 109 4.90 -22.21 22.02
C SER A 109 3.70 -21.40 22.53
N GLY A 110 2.57 -22.07 22.75
CA GLY A 110 1.41 -21.52 23.45
C GLY A 110 0.60 -20.47 22.68
N VAL A 111 0.84 -20.28 21.39
CA VAL A 111 0.00 -19.41 20.55
C VAL A 111 -1.32 -20.11 20.27
N THR A 112 -2.42 -19.39 20.49
CA THR A 112 -3.79 -19.88 20.21
C THR A 112 -4.55 -18.89 19.34
N PHE A 113 -5.45 -19.40 18.54
CA PHE A 113 -6.47 -18.57 17.87
C PHE A 113 -7.46 -18.00 18.88
N HIS A 114 -8.19 -16.98 18.50
CA HIS A 114 -9.20 -16.32 19.34
C HIS A 114 -10.29 -17.26 19.87
N ASN A 115 -10.56 -18.36 19.16
CA ASN A 115 -11.50 -19.42 19.55
C ASN A 115 -10.89 -20.52 20.43
N GLY A 116 -9.58 -20.42 20.76
CA GLY A 116 -8.86 -21.38 21.60
C GLY A 116 -8.22 -22.53 20.83
N GLU A 117 -8.36 -22.64 19.50
CA GLU A 117 -7.58 -23.60 18.71
C GLU A 117 -6.08 -23.34 18.84
N PRO A 118 -5.22 -24.37 18.88
CA PRO A 118 -3.76 -24.19 18.86
C PRO A 118 -3.30 -23.66 17.49
N CYS A 119 -2.35 -22.74 17.50
CA CYS A 119 -1.64 -22.29 16.31
C CYS A 119 -0.29 -23.01 16.24
N ASP A 120 -0.32 -24.23 15.72
CA ASP A 120 0.80 -25.18 15.62
C ASP A 120 1.31 -25.31 14.18
N ALA A 121 2.27 -26.22 13.96
CA ALA A 121 2.81 -26.49 12.62
C ALA A 121 1.77 -27.02 11.65
N ALA A 122 0.72 -27.70 12.11
CA ALA A 122 -0.37 -28.15 11.25
C ALA A 122 -1.24 -26.99 10.81
N ALA A 123 -1.48 -26.01 11.67
CA ALA A 123 -2.20 -24.78 11.30
C ALA A 123 -1.41 -23.94 10.26
N VAL A 124 -0.10 -23.83 10.43
CA VAL A 124 0.78 -23.17 9.44
C VAL A 124 0.76 -23.89 8.10
N ALA A 125 0.93 -25.20 8.11
CA ALA A 125 0.88 -26.03 6.89
C ALA A 125 -0.45 -25.85 6.17
N TYR A 126 -1.58 -25.99 6.88
CA TYR A 126 -2.91 -25.76 6.32
C TYR A 126 -3.06 -24.38 5.71
N SER A 127 -2.59 -23.34 6.38
CA SER A 127 -2.71 -21.95 5.91
C SER A 127 -1.97 -21.71 4.60
N ILE A 128 -0.74 -22.22 4.49
CA ILE A 128 0.05 -22.12 3.27
C ILE A 128 -0.59 -22.94 2.13
N GLU A 129 -0.99 -24.18 2.42
CA GLU A 129 -1.61 -25.06 1.43
C GLU A 129 -2.95 -24.52 0.94
N ARG A 130 -3.79 -23.96 1.84
CA ARG A 130 -5.03 -23.31 1.45
C ARG A 130 -4.76 -22.09 0.55
N LEU A 131 -3.74 -21.29 0.85
CA LEU A 131 -3.38 -20.12 0.04
C LEU A 131 -3.00 -20.49 -1.39
N ILE A 132 -2.20 -21.54 -1.57
CA ILE A 132 -1.70 -21.98 -2.89
C ILE A 132 -2.70 -22.88 -3.64
N ASP A 133 -3.73 -23.36 -2.98
CA ASP A 133 -4.79 -24.17 -3.64
C ASP A 133 -5.57 -23.29 -4.63
N PRO A 134 -5.63 -23.67 -5.93
CA PRO A 134 -6.41 -22.96 -6.93
C PRO A 134 -7.90 -22.80 -6.56
N ALA A 135 -8.46 -23.73 -5.77
CA ALA A 135 -9.85 -23.67 -5.31
C ALA A 135 -10.12 -22.48 -4.38
N THR A 136 -9.12 -22.00 -3.66
CA THR A 136 -9.20 -20.78 -2.82
C THR A 136 -9.40 -19.53 -3.64
N LYS A 137 -8.93 -19.52 -4.90
CA LYS A 137 -8.97 -18.34 -5.80
C LYS A 137 -8.30 -17.11 -5.16
N SER A 138 -7.20 -17.34 -4.45
CA SER A 138 -6.44 -16.27 -3.83
C SER A 138 -5.83 -15.33 -4.89
N PRO A 139 -5.95 -14.01 -4.72
CA PRO A 139 -5.22 -13.05 -5.56
C PRO A 139 -3.73 -12.93 -5.18
N ILE A 140 -3.32 -13.56 -4.08
CA ILE A 140 -1.97 -13.50 -3.52
C ILE A 140 -1.07 -14.47 -4.30
N VAL A 141 -0.05 -13.94 -4.95
CA VAL A 141 0.84 -14.71 -5.85
C VAL A 141 2.27 -14.87 -5.33
N GLU A 142 2.56 -14.31 -4.15
CA GLU A 142 3.90 -14.30 -3.57
C GLU A 142 4.43 -15.70 -3.30
N LEU A 143 3.55 -16.65 -2.95
CA LEU A 143 3.91 -18.04 -2.70
C LEU A 143 3.77 -18.96 -3.93
N ARG A 144 3.74 -18.43 -5.14
CA ARG A 144 3.56 -19.21 -6.40
C ARG A 144 4.60 -20.31 -6.63
N PHE A 145 5.76 -20.22 -5.98
CA PHE A 145 6.80 -21.24 -6.06
C PHE A 145 6.70 -22.28 -4.95
N VAL A 146 5.88 -22.07 -3.94
CA VAL A 146 5.64 -23.07 -2.90
C VAL A 146 4.86 -24.23 -3.51
N THR A 147 5.35 -25.45 -3.31
CA THR A 147 4.74 -26.68 -3.84
C THR A 147 4.05 -27.49 -2.77
N LYS A 148 4.58 -27.49 -1.56
CA LYS A 148 4.02 -28.20 -0.41
C LYS A 148 4.64 -27.74 0.90
N THR A 149 4.01 -28.11 1.98
CA THR A 149 4.55 -28.01 3.32
C THR A 149 4.87 -29.41 3.89
N LYS A 150 5.69 -29.47 4.93
CA LYS A 150 5.96 -30.70 5.69
C LYS A 150 6.01 -30.35 7.17
N VAL A 151 5.07 -30.87 7.93
CA VAL A 151 5.13 -30.83 9.39
C VAL A 151 6.24 -31.78 9.84
N VAL A 152 7.25 -31.23 10.54
CA VAL A 152 8.39 -31.98 11.08
C VAL A 152 8.05 -32.46 12.50
N ASP A 153 7.52 -31.55 13.31
CA ASP A 153 6.97 -31.78 14.64
C ASP A 153 5.89 -30.73 14.95
N GLU A 154 5.34 -30.70 16.17
CA GLU A 154 4.26 -29.81 16.58
C GLU A 154 4.61 -28.30 16.37
N ARG A 155 5.89 -27.94 16.40
CA ARG A 155 6.36 -26.55 16.31
C ARG A 155 7.38 -26.33 15.19
N THR A 156 7.54 -27.27 14.29
CA THR A 156 8.50 -27.15 13.19
C THR A 156 7.84 -27.51 11.86
N VAL A 157 7.88 -26.60 10.92
CA VAL A 157 7.33 -26.79 9.57
C VAL A 157 8.36 -26.42 8.50
N ASP A 158 8.49 -27.28 7.49
CA ASP A 158 9.25 -27.00 6.29
C ASP A 158 8.33 -26.50 5.18
N VAL A 159 8.71 -25.41 4.53
CA VAL A 159 8.04 -24.88 3.33
C VAL A 159 8.96 -25.16 2.14
N ILE A 160 8.43 -25.91 1.17
CA ILE A 160 9.19 -26.43 0.02
C ILE A 160 8.75 -25.74 -1.25
N THR A 161 9.73 -25.25 -2.02
CA THR A 161 9.54 -24.51 -3.26
C THR A 161 10.04 -25.30 -4.47
N SER A 162 9.51 -25.01 -5.67
CA SER A 162 9.91 -25.62 -6.94
C SER A 162 11.27 -25.13 -7.45
N GLN A 163 11.73 -23.99 -6.94
CA GLN A 163 13.00 -23.35 -7.26
C GLN A 163 13.52 -22.60 -6.03
N PRO A 164 14.79 -22.19 -5.98
CA PRO A 164 15.29 -21.35 -4.91
C PRO A 164 14.41 -20.11 -4.70
N ASP A 165 14.09 -19.81 -3.44
CA ASP A 165 13.33 -18.63 -3.06
C ASP A 165 13.98 -17.94 -1.85
N PRO A 166 15.01 -17.12 -2.10
CA PRO A 166 15.80 -16.51 -1.04
C PRO A 166 15.03 -15.53 -0.16
N ILE A 167 13.87 -15.07 -0.63
CA ILE A 167 13.03 -14.10 0.07
C ILE A 167 11.72 -14.71 0.61
N LEU A 168 11.63 -16.04 0.71
CA LEU A 168 10.45 -16.67 1.27
C LEU A 168 10.10 -16.15 2.69
N PRO A 169 11.08 -15.94 3.61
CA PRO A 169 10.78 -15.33 4.90
C PRO A 169 10.16 -13.93 4.81
N GLN A 170 10.55 -13.13 3.82
CA GLN A 170 9.94 -11.81 3.56
C GLN A 170 8.53 -11.93 2.95
N LYS A 171 8.29 -12.91 2.09
CA LYS A 171 6.98 -13.16 1.47
C LYS A 171 5.92 -13.59 2.48
N VAL A 172 6.34 -14.29 3.53
CA VAL A 172 5.45 -14.73 4.63
C VAL A 172 5.33 -13.70 5.76
N SER A 173 5.82 -12.46 5.56
CA SER A 173 5.70 -11.39 6.55
C SER A 173 4.46 -10.50 6.39
N LEU A 174 3.68 -10.69 5.33
CA LEU A 174 2.47 -9.92 5.11
C LEU A 174 1.37 -10.81 4.51
N PHE A 175 1.07 -10.67 3.22
CA PHE A 175 -0.08 -11.35 2.59
C PHE A 175 0.06 -12.87 2.54
N GLY A 176 1.25 -13.37 2.20
CA GLY A 176 1.51 -14.80 2.01
C GLY A 176 1.63 -15.61 3.29
N GLY A 177 1.87 -14.96 4.43
CA GLY A 177 2.18 -15.64 5.68
C GLY A 177 1.12 -15.56 6.77
N VAL A 178 -0.10 -15.14 6.44
CA VAL A 178 -1.21 -15.07 7.41
C VAL A 178 -1.65 -16.47 7.81
N ILE A 179 -1.73 -16.72 9.12
CA ILE A 179 -2.11 -18.03 9.66
C ILE A 179 -3.61 -18.02 10.02
N VAL A 180 -4.33 -19.04 9.54
CA VAL A 180 -5.79 -19.17 9.67
C VAL A 180 -6.17 -20.45 10.43
N PRO A 181 -7.33 -20.50 11.15
CA PRO A 181 -7.75 -21.60 12.01
C PRO A 181 -8.31 -22.77 11.18
N PRO A 182 -7.59 -23.91 11.07
CA PRO A 182 -7.99 -24.99 10.17
C PRO A 182 -9.29 -25.70 10.58
N LYS A 183 -9.49 -25.92 11.88
CA LYS A 183 -10.68 -26.60 12.39
C LYS A 183 -11.92 -25.74 12.18
N TYR A 184 -11.85 -24.45 12.55
CA TYR A 184 -12.95 -23.50 12.37
C TYR A 184 -13.38 -23.41 10.90
N ILE A 185 -12.42 -23.28 9.97
CA ILE A 185 -12.73 -23.16 8.53
C ILE A 185 -13.33 -24.45 7.99
N LYS A 186 -12.81 -25.62 8.38
CA LYS A 186 -13.36 -26.92 7.96
C LYS A 186 -14.78 -27.16 8.46
N GLU A 187 -15.10 -26.71 9.69
CA GLU A 187 -16.41 -26.89 10.31
C GLU A 187 -17.45 -25.87 9.83
N LYS A 188 -17.06 -24.62 9.65
CA LYS A 188 -17.98 -23.51 9.36
C LYS A 188 -18.01 -23.08 7.89
N GLY A 189 -16.95 -23.39 7.15
CA GLY A 189 -16.78 -23.00 5.74
C GLY A 189 -16.25 -21.58 5.57
N ASP A 190 -15.75 -21.30 4.36
CA ASP A 190 -15.13 -20.03 3.98
C ASP A 190 -16.04 -18.81 4.17
N ALA A 191 -17.33 -18.94 3.85
CA ALA A 191 -18.28 -17.82 3.96
C ALA A 191 -18.49 -17.38 5.42
N ALA A 192 -18.61 -18.34 6.34
CA ALA A 192 -18.73 -18.06 7.77
C ALA A 192 -17.41 -17.48 8.33
N PHE A 193 -16.27 -17.99 7.87
CA PHE A 193 -14.95 -17.45 8.24
C PHE A 193 -14.77 -16.00 7.77
N ALA A 194 -15.13 -15.70 6.52
CA ALA A 194 -15.06 -14.34 6.00
C ALA A 194 -16.04 -13.36 6.69
N ALA A 195 -17.16 -13.85 7.23
CA ALA A 195 -18.11 -13.03 7.99
C ALA A 195 -17.71 -12.82 9.46
N ASN A 196 -17.06 -13.83 10.05
CA ASN A 196 -16.63 -13.83 11.46
C ASN A 196 -15.18 -14.35 11.55
N PRO A 197 -14.19 -13.51 11.20
CA PRO A 197 -12.80 -13.93 11.16
C PRO A 197 -12.27 -14.27 12.56
N VAL A 198 -11.52 -15.35 12.63
CA VAL A 198 -10.85 -15.85 13.82
C VAL A 198 -9.37 -15.92 13.51
N GLY A 199 -8.56 -15.11 14.18
CA GLY A 199 -7.11 -15.04 14.03
C GLY A 199 -6.38 -15.29 15.34
N THR A 200 -5.08 -15.00 15.34
CA THR A 200 -4.20 -15.09 16.52
C THR A 200 -3.80 -13.71 17.05
N GLY A 201 -4.22 -12.64 16.35
CA GLY A 201 -3.70 -11.29 16.48
C GLY A 201 -4.11 -10.54 17.74
N PRO A 202 -3.63 -9.28 17.85
CA PRO A 202 -3.81 -8.44 19.03
C PRO A 202 -5.26 -8.01 19.26
N PHE A 203 -6.12 -8.07 18.27
CA PHE A 203 -7.53 -7.71 18.39
C PHE A 203 -8.44 -8.81 17.85
N VAL A 204 -9.58 -8.98 18.51
CA VAL A 204 -10.65 -9.91 18.15
C VAL A 204 -11.73 -9.16 17.37
N PHE A 205 -12.21 -9.73 16.28
CA PHE A 205 -13.34 -9.20 15.51
C PHE A 205 -14.61 -9.13 16.38
N GLN A 206 -15.31 -7.99 16.31
CA GLN A 206 -16.55 -7.78 17.04
C GLN A 206 -17.75 -7.61 16.11
N SER A 207 -17.65 -6.72 15.10
CA SER A 207 -18.73 -6.47 14.16
C SER A 207 -18.24 -5.79 12.88
N TRP A 208 -19.00 -5.98 11.81
CA TRP A 208 -18.84 -5.30 10.54
C TRP A 208 -20.18 -4.78 10.04
N GLN A 209 -20.28 -3.47 9.93
CA GLN A 209 -21.37 -2.77 9.26
C GLN A 209 -20.83 -2.30 7.91
N ARG A 210 -21.24 -2.98 6.83
CA ARG A 210 -20.76 -2.69 5.46
C ARG A 210 -20.89 -1.21 5.13
N ASP A 211 -19.86 -0.69 4.48
CA ASP A 211 -19.72 0.70 4.05
C ASP A 211 -19.84 1.74 5.18
N ASN A 212 -19.73 1.30 6.43
CA ASN A 212 -19.79 2.15 7.61
C ASN A 212 -18.58 1.95 8.52
N GLN A 213 -18.51 0.79 9.22
CA GLN A 213 -17.41 0.57 10.17
C GLN A 213 -17.15 -0.91 10.46
N ILE A 214 -15.91 -1.19 10.88
CA ILE A 214 -15.48 -2.46 11.46
C ILE A 214 -14.98 -2.19 12.88
N VAL A 215 -15.44 -2.98 13.84
CA VAL A 215 -15.09 -2.87 15.27
C VAL A 215 -14.29 -4.08 15.70
N LEU A 216 -13.15 -3.83 16.32
CA LEU A 216 -12.26 -4.84 16.88
C LEU A 216 -12.07 -4.57 18.38
N LYS A 217 -12.03 -5.60 19.22
CA LYS A 217 -11.72 -5.52 20.65
C LYS A 217 -10.34 -6.09 20.96
N ALA A 218 -9.65 -5.51 21.93
CA ALA A 218 -8.35 -6.01 22.37
C ALA A 218 -8.43 -7.48 22.79
N ASN A 219 -7.45 -8.26 22.36
CA ASN A 219 -7.23 -9.63 22.82
C ASN A 219 -6.41 -9.62 24.12
N PRO A 220 -7.03 -9.89 25.30
CA PRO A 220 -6.29 -9.86 26.56
C PRO A 220 -5.27 -11.00 26.69
N LYS A 221 -5.39 -12.03 25.85
CA LYS A 221 -4.51 -13.22 25.82
C LYS A 221 -3.54 -13.18 24.65
N TYR A 222 -3.35 -12.01 24.02
CA TYR A 222 -2.43 -11.92 22.89
C TYR A 222 -1.01 -12.33 23.30
N TRP A 223 -0.40 -13.25 22.57
CA TRP A 223 0.93 -13.77 22.83
C TRP A 223 2.02 -12.68 22.83
N GLY A 224 1.86 -11.61 22.06
CA GLY A 224 2.74 -10.45 21.98
C GLY A 224 2.51 -9.40 23.08
N GLY A 225 1.63 -9.68 24.05
CA GLY A 225 1.24 -8.77 25.13
C GLY A 225 -0.09 -8.05 24.84
N LYS A 226 -0.87 -7.80 25.90
CA LYS A 226 -2.18 -7.12 25.80
C LYS A 226 -2.02 -5.73 25.17
N PRO A 227 -2.78 -5.39 24.10
CA PRO A 227 -2.83 -4.03 23.56
C PRO A 227 -3.22 -3.00 24.61
N ALA A 228 -2.62 -1.81 24.53
CA ALA A 228 -2.97 -0.71 25.44
C ALA A 228 -4.35 -0.10 25.12
N VAL A 229 -4.76 -0.17 23.86
CA VAL A 229 -6.08 0.28 23.36
C VAL A 229 -7.07 -0.86 23.53
N GLU A 230 -8.25 -0.58 24.09
CA GLU A 230 -9.29 -1.60 24.33
C GLU A 230 -10.14 -1.92 23.11
N GLN A 231 -10.27 -0.96 22.20
CA GLN A 231 -11.05 -1.11 20.97
C GLN A 231 -10.44 -0.30 19.84
N VAL A 232 -10.45 -0.87 18.64
CA VAL A 232 -10.16 -0.17 17.39
C VAL A 232 -11.40 -0.18 16.51
N THR A 233 -11.77 0.99 15.98
CA THR A 233 -12.89 1.13 15.04
C THR A 233 -12.36 1.71 13.73
N PHE A 234 -12.46 0.95 12.66
CA PHE A 234 -12.18 1.42 11.29
C PHE A 234 -13.46 1.98 10.70
N LYS A 235 -13.51 3.29 10.46
CA LYS A 235 -14.66 3.99 9.86
C LYS A 235 -14.41 4.21 8.36
N VAL A 236 -15.40 3.91 7.54
CA VAL A 236 -15.36 4.14 6.09
C VAL A 236 -15.79 5.58 5.82
N MET A 237 -14.86 6.38 5.30
CA MET A 237 -15.06 7.80 5.01
C MET A 237 -14.47 8.16 3.65
N PRO A 238 -15.23 8.00 2.55
CA PRO A 238 -14.71 8.21 1.18
C PRO A 238 -14.31 9.65 0.88
N ASP A 239 -14.98 10.62 1.51
CA ASP A 239 -14.70 12.04 1.32
C ASP A 239 -13.58 12.51 2.26
N ALA A 240 -12.51 13.01 1.68
CA ALA A 240 -11.33 13.45 2.42
C ALA A 240 -11.60 14.65 3.34
N ALA A 241 -12.47 15.60 2.92
CA ALA A 241 -12.80 16.77 3.73
C ALA A 241 -13.62 16.36 4.95
N SER A 242 -14.56 15.43 4.78
CA SER A 242 -15.34 14.84 5.89
C SER A 242 -14.45 14.09 6.88
N SER A 243 -13.44 13.34 6.39
CA SER A 243 -12.46 12.65 7.23
C SER A 243 -11.64 13.63 8.08
N LEU A 244 -11.20 14.75 7.48
CA LEU A 244 -10.47 15.78 8.20
C LEU A 244 -11.34 16.51 9.21
N ALA A 245 -12.58 16.84 8.86
CA ALA A 245 -13.54 17.44 9.81
C ALA A 245 -13.82 16.51 11.00
N ALA A 246 -13.95 15.19 10.77
CA ALA A 246 -14.12 14.19 11.82
C ALA A 246 -12.88 14.07 12.72
N LEU A 247 -11.67 14.25 12.17
CA LEU A 247 -10.43 14.31 12.96
C LEU A 247 -10.40 15.57 13.84
N GLN A 248 -10.77 16.72 13.28
CA GLN A 248 -10.82 18.00 14.01
C GLN A 248 -11.89 18.02 15.13
N SER A 249 -13.02 17.35 14.92
CA SER A 249 -14.07 17.19 15.96
C SER A 249 -13.75 16.10 17.00
N GLY A 250 -12.73 15.26 16.77
CA GLY A 250 -12.42 14.12 17.64
C GLY A 250 -13.29 12.88 17.40
N ASP A 251 -14.06 12.83 16.29
CA ASP A 251 -14.85 11.66 15.90
C ASP A 251 -14.00 10.52 15.32
N VAL A 252 -12.81 10.85 14.83
CA VAL A 252 -11.74 9.92 14.49
C VAL A 252 -10.40 10.41 15.07
N ASP A 253 -9.46 9.51 15.21
CA ASP A 253 -8.16 9.76 15.83
C ASP A 253 -7.01 9.68 14.82
N ILE A 254 -7.19 8.92 13.74
CA ILE A 254 -6.24 8.76 12.64
C ILE A 254 -7.02 8.84 11.33
N VAL A 255 -6.54 9.66 10.40
CA VAL A 255 -6.95 9.64 8.99
C VAL A 255 -5.83 9.01 8.18
N SER A 256 -6.12 7.91 7.48
CA SER A 256 -5.18 7.20 6.61
C SER A 256 -5.22 7.71 5.18
N GLN A 257 -4.15 7.44 4.42
CA GLN A 257 -4.05 7.78 3.00
C GLN A 257 -4.30 9.29 2.71
N LEU A 258 -3.75 10.14 3.56
CA LEU A 258 -3.86 11.59 3.41
C LEU A 258 -3.17 12.04 2.11
N SER A 259 -3.82 12.90 1.32
CA SER A 259 -3.17 13.46 0.14
C SER A 259 -2.11 14.52 0.53
N PRO A 260 -1.08 14.76 -0.28
CA PRO A 260 -0.10 15.81 -0.02
C PRO A 260 -0.72 17.20 0.19
N ASP A 261 -1.76 17.54 -0.59
CA ASP A 261 -2.47 18.82 -0.46
C ASP A 261 -3.24 18.92 0.85
N ALA A 262 -3.94 17.86 1.23
CA ALA A 262 -4.66 17.79 2.51
C ALA A 262 -3.69 17.85 3.69
N ALA A 263 -2.53 17.20 3.60
CA ALA A 263 -1.48 17.29 4.61
C ALA A 263 -0.93 18.71 4.76
N GLN A 264 -0.71 19.40 3.64
CA GLN A 264 -0.25 20.80 3.64
C GLN A 264 -1.31 21.74 4.25
N GLN A 265 -2.59 21.57 3.88
CA GLN A 265 -3.70 22.39 4.40
C GLN A 265 -3.92 22.17 5.89
N LEU A 266 -3.81 20.93 6.37
CA LEU A 266 -3.97 20.62 7.79
C LEU A 266 -2.84 21.27 8.61
N GLY A 267 -1.60 21.24 8.12
CA GLY A 267 -0.43 21.67 8.89
C GLY A 267 -0.27 20.90 10.19
N ASN A 268 0.39 21.54 11.17
CA ASN A 268 0.44 21.05 12.55
C ASN A 268 -0.39 21.99 13.43
N GLY A 269 -1.61 21.58 13.73
CA GLY A 269 -2.48 22.28 14.67
C GLY A 269 -2.10 21.97 16.13
N PRO A 270 -2.72 22.64 17.11
CA PRO A 270 -2.41 22.42 18.53
C PRO A 270 -2.71 21.00 19.02
N ASP A 271 -3.64 20.29 18.38
CA ASP A 271 -4.09 18.96 18.78
C ASP A 271 -3.94 17.90 17.67
N LEU A 272 -3.30 18.27 16.57
CA LEU A 272 -3.19 17.43 15.37
C LEU A 272 -1.78 17.49 14.79
N LYS A 273 -1.31 16.37 14.27
CA LYS A 273 -0.02 16.28 13.56
C LYS A 273 -0.13 15.50 12.25
N VAL A 274 0.67 15.89 11.28
CA VAL A 274 0.90 15.09 10.08
C VAL A 274 2.07 14.15 10.35
N VAL A 275 1.78 12.85 10.28
CA VAL A 275 2.81 11.80 10.38
C VAL A 275 3.21 11.40 8.97
N THR A 276 4.48 11.58 8.64
CA THR A 276 5.08 11.18 7.36
C THR A 276 6.00 10.00 7.58
N ALA A 277 5.78 8.92 6.85
CA ALA A 277 6.67 7.76 6.83
C ALA A 277 7.16 7.51 5.39
N PRO A 278 8.43 7.10 5.17
CA PRO A 278 8.90 6.68 3.85
C PRO A 278 8.02 5.53 3.36
N GLY A 279 7.48 5.63 2.13
CA GLY A 279 6.72 4.54 1.53
C GLY A 279 7.63 3.49 0.89
N ILE A 280 7.05 2.37 0.49
CA ILE A 280 7.74 1.31 -0.26
C ILE A 280 7.41 1.34 -1.76
N ARG A 281 6.71 2.36 -2.21
CA ARG A 281 6.33 2.53 -3.61
C ARG A 281 7.25 3.53 -4.29
N THR A 282 7.87 3.10 -5.39
CA THR A 282 8.68 3.95 -6.26
C THR A 282 7.90 4.29 -7.51
N PHE A 283 8.04 5.53 -7.98
CA PHE A 283 7.36 6.06 -9.15
C PHE A 283 8.36 6.38 -10.26
N PHE A 284 7.96 6.07 -11.48
CA PHE A 284 8.80 6.20 -12.67
C PHE A 284 7.95 6.31 -13.93
N VAL A 285 8.57 6.69 -15.05
CA VAL A 285 7.97 6.53 -16.37
C VAL A 285 8.62 5.32 -17.05
N SER A 286 7.81 4.34 -17.40
CA SER A 286 8.25 3.21 -18.24
C SER A 286 8.33 3.64 -19.69
N ILE A 287 9.45 3.33 -20.34
CA ILE A 287 9.76 3.68 -21.73
C ILE A 287 9.71 2.43 -22.60
N ASP A 288 9.03 2.50 -23.73
CA ASP A 288 9.09 1.45 -24.75
C ASP A 288 10.39 1.56 -25.55
N THR A 289 11.37 0.77 -25.16
CA THR A 289 12.67 0.72 -25.84
C THR A 289 12.69 -0.24 -27.01
N LEU A 290 11.64 -1.06 -27.17
CA LEU A 290 11.60 -2.17 -28.14
C LEU A 290 10.98 -1.78 -29.48
N SER A 291 10.11 -0.76 -29.50
CA SER A 291 9.43 -0.32 -30.71
C SER A 291 10.30 0.53 -31.66
N GLY A 292 11.56 0.73 -31.30
CA GLY A 292 12.48 1.54 -32.11
C GLY A 292 12.28 3.05 -31.98
N GLY A 293 12.73 3.81 -32.97
CA GLY A 293 12.64 5.28 -32.97
C GLY A 293 13.50 5.96 -31.91
N PRO A 294 13.13 7.20 -31.50
CA PRO A 294 13.96 7.96 -30.55
C PRO A 294 14.15 7.24 -29.22
N LEU A 295 13.08 6.65 -28.66
CA LEU A 295 13.10 6.01 -27.35
C LEU A 295 13.94 4.70 -27.31
N GLY A 296 14.21 4.11 -28.46
CA GLY A 296 15.14 2.97 -28.58
C GLY A 296 16.60 3.35 -28.33
N LYS A 297 16.98 4.65 -28.47
CA LYS A 297 18.35 5.12 -28.30
C LYS A 297 18.65 5.45 -26.84
N LYS A 298 19.78 4.92 -26.33
CA LYS A 298 20.23 5.12 -24.96
C LYS A 298 20.44 6.61 -24.63
N GLU A 299 21.11 7.32 -25.53
CA GLU A 299 21.43 8.75 -25.38
C GLU A 299 20.14 9.59 -25.24
N VAL A 300 19.08 9.24 -25.97
CA VAL A 300 17.78 9.88 -25.82
C VAL A 300 17.21 9.64 -24.43
N ARG A 301 17.20 8.40 -23.96
CA ARG A 301 16.66 8.07 -22.63
C ARG A 301 17.44 8.73 -21.51
N GLN A 302 18.76 8.81 -21.62
CA GLN A 302 19.61 9.57 -20.68
C GLN A 302 19.29 11.08 -20.73
N ALA A 303 19.11 11.63 -21.93
CA ALA A 303 18.72 13.05 -22.09
C ALA A 303 17.37 13.35 -21.43
N LEU A 304 16.38 12.46 -21.59
CA LEU A 304 15.08 12.61 -20.95
C LEU A 304 15.19 12.62 -19.42
N ASN A 305 16.02 11.75 -18.83
CA ASN A 305 16.28 11.74 -17.38
C ASN A 305 16.97 13.04 -16.92
N MET A 306 17.98 13.53 -17.66
CA MET A 306 18.68 14.77 -17.33
C MET A 306 17.81 16.03 -17.48
N ALA A 307 16.73 15.95 -18.25
CA ALA A 307 15.78 17.05 -18.41
C ALA A 307 14.80 17.21 -17.23
N LEU A 308 14.78 16.26 -16.28
CA LEU A 308 13.86 16.26 -15.16
C LEU A 308 14.50 16.77 -13.88
N ASP A 309 14.02 17.89 -13.39
CA ASP A 309 14.29 18.40 -12.03
C ASP A 309 13.34 17.70 -11.07
N VAL A 310 13.71 16.47 -10.67
CA VAL A 310 12.88 15.64 -9.80
C VAL A 310 12.65 16.27 -8.41
N PRO A 311 13.64 16.90 -7.75
CA PRO A 311 13.40 17.62 -6.51
C PRO A 311 12.31 18.69 -6.63
N THR A 312 12.31 19.47 -7.72
CA THR A 312 11.25 20.46 -7.99
C THR A 312 9.90 19.80 -8.23
N LEU A 313 9.83 18.68 -8.95
CA LEU A 313 8.58 17.91 -9.12
C LEU A 313 8.02 17.45 -7.76
N ILE A 314 8.87 16.89 -6.90
CA ILE A 314 8.46 16.46 -5.54
C ILE A 314 7.94 17.66 -4.73
N LYS A 315 8.65 18.78 -4.77
CA LYS A 315 8.27 19.99 -4.03
C LYS A 315 6.95 20.60 -4.53
N SER A 316 6.78 20.71 -5.86
CA SER A 316 5.66 21.46 -6.46
C SER A 316 4.39 20.62 -6.68
N VAL A 317 4.51 19.30 -6.85
CA VAL A 317 3.35 18.43 -7.13
C VAL A 317 2.97 17.60 -5.90
N LEU A 318 3.94 17.26 -5.05
CA LEU A 318 3.72 16.40 -3.88
C LEU A 318 3.91 17.13 -2.55
N ASN A 319 4.06 18.46 -2.57
CA ASN A 319 4.31 19.26 -1.36
C ASN A 319 5.45 18.69 -0.48
N GLY A 320 6.46 18.09 -1.14
CA GLY A 320 7.61 17.46 -0.47
C GLY A 320 7.37 16.02 0.01
N ALA A 321 6.19 15.42 -0.24
CA ALA A 321 5.87 14.06 0.20
C ALA A 321 6.50 12.98 -0.70
N GLY A 322 7.81 12.98 -0.81
CA GLY A 322 8.59 12.01 -1.56
C GLY A 322 10.08 12.24 -1.44
N GLN A 323 10.86 11.28 -1.93
CA GLN A 323 12.31 11.34 -1.98
C GLN A 323 12.79 10.86 -3.35
N GLN A 324 13.65 11.62 -4.02
CA GLN A 324 14.24 11.20 -5.29
C GLN A 324 14.94 9.85 -5.13
N THR A 325 14.74 8.94 -6.10
CA THR A 325 15.45 7.66 -6.14
C THR A 325 16.10 7.45 -7.51
N PRO A 326 17.36 6.95 -7.55
CA PRO A 326 18.08 6.72 -8.80
C PRO A 326 17.56 5.51 -9.59
N THR A 327 16.79 4.64 -8.95
CA THR A 327 16.27 3.38 -9.53
C THR A 327 14.86 3.09 -9.03
N LEU A 328 14.36 1.87 -9.28
CA LEU A 328 13.04 1.43 -8.82
C LEU A 328 13.04 0.84 -7.40
N ILE A 329 14.16 0.91 -6.67
CA ILE A 329 14.31 0.30 -5.36
C ILE A 329 14.16 1.37 -4.28
N PRO A 330 13.24 1.21 -3.31
CA PRO A 330 13.14 2.08 -2.13
C PRO A 330 14.42 2.06 -1.29
N HIS A 331 14.78 3.19 -0.69
CA HIS A 331 16.03 3.36 0.07
C HIS A 331 16.19 2.37 1.23
N GLN A 332 15.10 1.96 1.88
CA GLN A 332 15.11 1.01 2.99
C GLN A 332 15.06 -0.46 2.57
N SER A 333 14.91 -0.75 1.27
CA SER A 333 14.82 -2.12 0.79
C SER A 333 16.19 -2.80 0.76
N PHE A 334 16.20 -4.10 1.07
CA PHE A 334 17.38 -4.91 0.84
C PHE A 334 17.77 -4.86 -0.64
N GLY A 335 19.05 -4.66 -0.91
CA GLY A 335 19.58 -4.55 -2.28
C GLY A 335 19.67 -3.12 -2.80
N TYR A 336 19.13 -2.10 -2.10
CA TYR A 336 19.42 -0.70 -2.43
C TYR A 336 20.92 -0.41 -2.28
N ASP A 337 21.51 0.24 -3.30
CA ASP A 337 22.91 0.66 -3.28
C ASP A 337 23.01 2.20 -3.21
N PRO A 338 23.38 2.78 -2.06
CA PRO A 338 23.46 4.23 -1.91
C PRO A 338 24.58 4.89 -2.73
N SER A 339 25.48 4.11 -3.31
CA SER A 339 26.52 4.63 -4.21
C SER A 339 26.00 4.96 -5.61
N VAL A 340 24.83 4.44 -5.98
CA VAL A 340 24.19 4.74 -7.26
C VAL A 340 23.54 6.12 -7.19
N GLN A 341 23.95 7.01 -8.09
CA GLN A 341 23.47 8.38 -8.11
C GLN A 341 22.33 8.59 -9.11
N ALA A 342 21.39 9.45 -8.78
CA ALA A 342 20.36 9.90 -9.71
C ALA A 342 20.98 10.75 -10.84
N PHE A 343 20.29 10.82 -11.98
CA PHE A 343 20.70 11.72 -13.06
C PHE A 343 20.70 13.18 -12.56
N PRO A 344 21.77 13.94 -12.87
CA PRO A 344 21.77 15.38 -12.59
C PRO A 344 20.78 16.08 -13.52
N TYR A 345 20.11 17.11 -13.02
CA TYR A 345 19.33 18.01 -13.87
C TYR A 345 20.27 18.89 -14.68
N ASP A 346 20.36 18.67 -15.99
CA ASP A 346 21.26 19.38 -16.91
C ASP A 346 20.64 19.47 -18.31
N LEU A 347 19.97 20.59 -18.58
CA LEU A 347 19.32 20.84 -19.88
C LEU A 347 20.32 20.99 -21.02
N THR A 348 21.54 21.49 -20.75
CA THR A 348 22.57 21.67 -21.78
C THR A 348 23.09 20.31 -22.24
N LYS A 349 23.42 19.44 -21.31
CA LYS A 349 23.86 18.08 -21.61
C LYS A 349 22.75 17.23 -22.23
N ALA A 350 21.50 17.39 -21.74
CA ALA A 350 20.33 16.73 -22.33
C ALA A 350 20.13 17.09 -23.81
N LYS A 351 20.21 18.37 -24.17
CA LYS A 351 20.12 18.82 -25.57
C LYS A 351 21.26 18.31 -26.42
N ALA A 352 22.50 18.29 -25.87
CA ALA A 352 23.67 17.74 -26.57
C ALA A 352 23.49 16.24 -26.87
N LEU A 353 23.01 15.44 -25.92
CA LEU A 353 22.74 14.02 -26.11
C LEU A 353 21.62 13.79 -27.15
N LEU A 354 20.56 14.61 -27.16
CA LEU A 354 19.54 14.55 -28.21
C LEU A 354 20.09 14.86 -29.59
N ALA A 355 20.94 15.88 -29.70
CA ALA A 355 21.59 16.23 -30.97
C ALA A 355 22.51 15.11 -31.46
N GLN A 356 23.32 14.53 -30.57
CA GLN A 356 24.18 13.37 -30.86
C GLN A 356 23.36 12.16 -31.33
N ALA A 357 22.19 11.94 -30.73
CA ALA A 357 21.27 10.89 -31.12
C ALA A 357 20.51 11.16 -32.43
N GLY A 358 20.71 12.34 -33.08
CA GLY A 358 20.05 12.73 -34.33
C GLY A 358 18.71 13.48 -34.16
N TYR A 359 18.46 14.01 -32.95
CA TYR A 359 17.22 14.77 -32.64
C TYR A 359 17.53 16.17 -32.08
N PRO A 360 18.29 17.03 -32.79
CA PRO A 360 18.72 18.34 -32.27
C PRO A 360 17.55 19.28 -31.94
N ASN A 361 16.40 19.08 -32.58
CA ASN A 361 15.17 19.87 -32.36
C ASN A 361 14.15 19.13 -31.49
N GLY A 362 14.54 18.00 -30.85
CA GLY A 362 13.64 17.15 -30.13
C GLY A 362 12.74 16.28 -31.02
N PHE A 363 11.65 15.78 -30.46
CA PHE A 363 10.68 14.92 -31.14
C PHE A 363 9.33 14.95 -30.43
N THR A 364 8.31 14.36 -31.07
CA THR A 364 6.97 14.21 -30.48
C THR A 364 6.78 12.78 -29.97
N THR A 365 6.18 12.65 -28.80
CA THR A 365 5.84 11.35 -28.18
C THR A 365 4.56 11.47 -27.36
N LYS A 366 4.17 10.40 -26.65
CA LYS A 366 2.98 10.36 -25.79
C LYS A 366 3.36 9.84 -24.41
N LEU A 367 2.82 10.48 -23.35
CA LEU A 367 2.91 10.05 -21.97
C LEU A 367 1.50 9.71 -21.47
N THR A 368 1.27 8.45 -21.14
CA THR A 368 -0.01 7.98 -20.58
C THR A 368 0.08 7.93 -19.05
N ALA A 369 -0.98 8.37 -18.36
CA ALA A 369 -1.07 8.28 -16.90
C ALA A 369 -2.50 8.00 -16.45
N SER A 370 -2.64 7.51 -15.22
CA SER A 370 -3.93 7.43 -14.53
C SER A 370 -4.43 8.83 -14.14
N ALA A 371 -5.72 8.99 -13.98
CA ALA A 371 -6.35 10.27 -13.60
C ALA A 371 -5.80 10.83 -12.28
N VAL A 372 -5.45 9.96 -11.32
CA VAL A 372 -4.86 10.36 -10.03
C VAL A 372 -3.43 10.90 -10.17
N ASP A 373 -2.75 10.60 -11.28
CA ASP A 373 -1.36 11.00 -11.54
C ASP A 373 -1.25 12.11 -12.59
N LYS A 374 -2.39 12.76 -12.93
CA LYS A 374 -2.50 13.76 -14.01
C LYS A 374 -1.49 14.89 -13.85
N ASP A 375 -1.42 15.48 -12.67
CA ASP A 375 -0.61 16.69 -12.43
C ASP A 375 0.89 16.38 -12.54
N MET A 376 1.31 15.22 -12.05
CA MET A 376 2.69 14.75 -12.21
C MET A 376 3.02 14.49 -13.68
N ALA A 377 2.14 13.85 -14.44
CA ALA A 377 2.35 13.61 -15.86
C ALA A 377 2.44 14.92 -16.66
N GLN A 378 1.63 15.92 -16.33
CA GLN A 378 1.66 17.25 -16.96
C GLN A 378 2.97 17.99 -16.62
N ALA A 379 3.41 17.94 -15.37
CA ALA A 379 4.67 18.55 -14.93
C ALA A 379 5.89 17.91 -15.63
N ILE A 380 5.93 16.57 -15.73
CA ILE A 380 6.96 15.84 -16.49
C ILE A 380 6.96 16.30 -17.97
N SER A 381 5.80 16.33 -18.63
CA SER A 381 5.67 16.79 -20.02
C SER A 381 6.20 18.21 -20.20
N GLY A 382 5.86 19.12 -19.27
CA GLY A 382 6.35 20.51 -19.28
C GLY A 382 7.87 20.62 -19.15
N GLN A 383 8.49 19.75 -18.33
CA GLN A 383 9.96 19.73 -18.22
C GLN A 383 10.63 19.16 -19.46
N LEU A 384 10.12 18.09 -20.06
CA LEU A 384 10.62 17.52 -21.30
C LEU A 384 10.54 18.50 -22.48
N ALA A 385 9.54 19.39 -22.51
CA ALA A 385 9.41 20.43 -23.53
C ALA A 385 10.59 21.41 -23.56
N LYS A 386 11.30 21.61 -22.41
CA LYS A 386 12.49 22.49 -22.34
C LYS A 386 13.67 22.01 -23.21
N ILE A 387 13.67 20.71 -23.57
CA ILE A 387 14.68 20.12 -24.47
C ILE A 387 14.10 19.78 -25.86
N GLY A 388 12.90 20.32 -26.20
CA GLY A 388 12.24 20.10 -27.50
C GLY A 388 11.42 18.81 -27.60
N VAL A 389 11.32 18.03 -26.52
CA VAL A 389 10.52 16.79 -26.54
C VAL A 389 9.06 17.10 -26.15
N LYS A 390 8.17 17.00 -27.15
CA LYS A 390 6.74 17.27 -27.00
C LYS A 390 6.00 15.98 -26.63
N ALA A 391 5.87 15.70 -25.34
CA ALA A 391 5.17 14.53 -24.81
C ALA A 391 3.67 14.88 -24.57
N SER A 392 2.78 14.51 -25.50
CA SER A 392 1.33 14.70 -25.30
C SER A 392 0.82 13.81 -24.15
N VAL A 393 0.17 14.41 -23.14
CA VAL A 393 -0.35 13.69 -21.98
C VAL A 393 -1.70 13.06 -22.30
N SER A 394 -1.85 11.77 -22.07
CA SER A 394 -3.09 11.00 -22.22
C SER A 394 -3.54 10.45 -20.87
N ILE A 395 -4.67 10.91 -20.37
CA ILE A 395 -5.20 10.51 -19.09
C ILE A 395 -6.26 9.43 -19.28
N MET A 396 -6.24 8.41 -18.41
CA MET A 396 -7.21 7.33 -18.33
C MET A 396 -7.77 7.25 -16.91
N ASP A 397 -8.99 6.74 -16.75
CA ASP A 397 -9.48 6.34 -15.43
C ASP A 397 -8.62 5.20 -14.85
N ALA A 398 -8.62 5.07 -13.50
CA ALA A 398 -7.72 4.15 -12.81
C ALA A 398 -7.97 2.67 -13.17
N ALA A 399 -9.23 2.29 -13.42
CA ALA A 399 -9.60 0.91 -13.74
C ALA A 399 -9.10 0.53 -15.15
N THR A 400 -9.36 1.38 -16.15
CA THR A 400 -8.86 1.21 -17.53
C THR A 400 -7.32 1.19 -17.56
N PHE A 401 -6.67 2.11 -16.83
CA PHE A 401 -5.21 2.14 -16.76
C PHE A 401 -4.66 0.82 -16.18
N LYS A 402 -5.20 0.37 -15.05
CA LYS A 402 -4.81 -0.90 -14.41
C LYS A 402 -5.02 -2.10 -15.34
N GLN A 403 -6.16 -2.18 -16.01
CA GLN A 403 -6.47 -3.23 -16.97
C GLN A 403 -5.43 -3.28 -18.11
N ARG A 404 -5.05 -2.12 -18.66
CA ARG A 404 -4.03 -2.03 -19.71
C ARG A 404 -2.64 -2.34 -19.22
N LEU A 405 -2.28 -1.91 -18.00
CA LEU A 405 -0.99 -2.17 -17.37
C LEU A 405 -0.74 -3.68 -17.20
N VAL A 406 -1.79 -4.45 -16.88
CA VAL A 406 -1.69 -5.90 -16.70
C VAL A 406 -2.07 -6.71 -17.95
N SER A 407 -2.31 -6.04 -19.08
CA SER A 407 -2.58 -6.67 -20.37
C SER A 407 -1.35 -7.39 -20.93
N SER A 408 -1.59 -8.43 -21.74
CA SER A 408 -0.51 -9.08 -22.52
C SER A 408 0.03 -8.18 -23.65
N ASN A 409 -0.75 -7.19 -24.09
CA ASN A 409 -0.29 -6.19 -25.05
C ASN A 409 0.63 -5.17 -24.37
N LYS A 410 1.93 -5.33 -24.53
CA LYS A 410 2.95 -4.42 -23.98
C LYS A 410 2.82 -2.97 -24.48
N GLN A 411 2.15 -2.73 -25.59
CA GLN A 411 1.94 -1.39 -26.18
C GLN A 411 0.62 -0.73 -25.72
N ALA A 412 -0.20 -1.38 -24.91
CA ALA A 412 -1.55 -0.90 -24.53
C ALA A 412 -1.57 0.50 -23.87
N LEU A 413 -0.45 0.92 -23.27
CA LEU A 413 -0.27 2.23 -22.64
C LEU A 413 0.56 3.22 -23.49
N GLY A 414 0.88 2.87 -24.75
CA GLY A 414 1.66 3.72 -25.66
C GLY A 414 3.17 3.77 -25.35
N PRO A 415 3.95 4.69 -25.95
CA PRO A 415 5.40 4.69 -25.89
C PRO A 415 6.01 4.99 -24.52
N MET A 416 5.33 5.79 -23.70
CA MET A 416 5.71 6.07 -22.32
C MET A 416 4.47 6.07 -21.43
N TYR A 417 4.60 5.57 -20.20
CA TYR A 417 3.54 5.70 -19.21
C TYR A 417 4.10 5.89 -17.81
N PHE A 418 3.44 6.78 -17.03
CA PHE A 418 3.76 7.00 -15.62
C PHE A 418 3.08 5.92 -14.76
N THR A 419 3.82 5.34 -13.84
CA THR A 419 3.31 4.34 -12.89
C THR A 419 4.18 4.27 -11.64
N GLY A 420 3.75 3.47 -10.68
CA GLY A 420 4.57 3.12 -9.51
C GLY A 420 4.54 1.62 -9.25
N ASN A 421 5.61 1.11 -8.66
CA ASN A 421 5.73 -0.26 -8.21
C ASN A 421 5.93 -0.33 -6.71
N THR A 422 5.22 -1.24 -6.03
CA THR A 422 5.25 -1.39 -4.57
C THR A 422 6.06 -2.63 -4.21
N GLY A 423 7.15 -2.44 -3.47
CA GLY A 423 8.02 -3.52 -3.00
C GLY A 423 7.57 -4.10 -1.66
N TRP A 424 6.47 -4.82 -1.62
CA TRP A 424 5.87 -5.35 -0.37
C TRP A 424 6.81 -6.17 0.48
N THR A 425 7.73 -6.92 -0.14
CA THR A 425 8.72 -7.74 0.59
C THR A 425 9.86 -6.92 1.17
N MET A 426 10.00 -5.65 0.76
CA MET A 426 11.15 -4.77 1.05
C MET A 426 12.48 -5.43 0.67
N ASP A 427 12.45 -6.17 -0.43
CA ASP A 427 13.60 -6.72 -1.15
C ASP A 427 13.55 -6.21 -2.58
N ALA A 428 14.69 -5.87 -3.14
CA ALA A 428 14.81 -5.31 -4.48
C ALA A 428 14.19 -6.22 -5.56
N GLU A 429 14.18 -7.54 -5.36
CA GLU A 429 13.53 -8.50 -6.27
C GLU A 429 12.08 -8.07 -6.57
N SER A 430 11.29 -7.76 -5.56
CA SER A 430 9.87 -7.41 -5.76
C SER A 430 9.67 -6.10 -6.53
N ASN A 431 10.65 -5.18 -6.49
CA ASN A 431 10.60 -3.93 -7.24
C ASN A 431 11.07 -4.09 -8.69
N LEU A 432 11.98 -5.00 -8.96
CA LEU A 432 12.66 -5.11 -10.25
C LEU A 432 12.03 -6.16 -11.16
N GLN A 433 11.66 -7.31 -10.62
CA GLN A 433 11.25 -8.48 -11.39
C GLN A 433 10.17 -8.21 -12.45
N SER A 434 9.13 -7.45 -12.11
CA SER A 434 7.99 -7.25 -13.00
C SER A 434 8.29 -6.37 -14.21
N PHE A 435 9.28 -5.48 -14.11
CA PHE A 435 9.56 -4.44 -15.11
C PHE A 435 10.89 -4.63 -15.86
N ILE A 436 11.83 -5.40 -15.28
CA ILE A 436 13.20 -5.48 -15.83
C ILE A 436 13.39 -6.72 -16.69
N ARG A 437 13.07 -7.91 -16.18
CA ARG A 437 13.32 -9.16 -16.89
C ARG A 437 12.51 -9.19 -18.19
N HIS A 438 13.16 -9.46 -19.31
CA HIS A 438 12.59 -9.32 -20.66
C HIS A 438 11.31 -10.16 -20.90
N ASP A 439 11.19 -11.33 -20.27
CA ASP A 439 10.04 -12.25 -20.37
C ASP A 439 8.83 -11.78 -19.53
N ARG A 440 9.00 -10.79 -18.66
CA ARG A 440 7.91 -10.29 -17.83
C ARG A 440 6.96 -9.41 -18.63
N ARG A 441 5.67 -9.51 -18.28
CA ARG A 441 4.58 -8.83 -18.98
C ARG A 441 4.73 -7.31 -19.03
N GLN A 442 5.25 -6.69 -17.97
CA GLN A 442 5.39 -5.24 -17.87
C GLN A 442 6.73 -4.73 -18.38
N SER A 443 7.68 -5.63 -18.69
CA SER A 443 8.98 -5.26 -19.22
C SER A 443 8.87 -4.78 -20.67
N ARG A 444 9.47 -3.63 -20.94
CA ARG A 444 9.54 -2.98 -22.25
C ARG A 444 10.99 -2.71 -22.64
N TRP A 445 11.89 -3.48 -22.07
CA TRP A 445 13.32 -3.43 -22.26
C TRP A 445 13.85 -4.86 -22.38
N ASN A 446 14.90 -5.05 -23.16
CA ASN A 446 15.56 -6.34 -23.33
C ASN A 446 17.07 -6.13 -23.15
N ASN A 447 17.61 -6.70 -22.10
CA ASN A 447 19.04 -6.69 -21.82
C ASN A 447 19.47 -8.02 -21.17
N PRO A 448 20.20 -8.88 -21.92
CA PRO A 448 20.63 -10.18 -21.40
C PRO A 448 21.52 -10.11 -20.16
N GLN A 449 22.25 -8.99 -19.96
CA GLN A 449 23.06 -8.81 -18.76
C GLN A 449 22.17 -8.55 -17.53
N ALA A 450 21.08 -7.80 -17.71
CA ALA A 450 20.10 -7.58 -16.65
C ALA A 450 19.42 -8.90 -16.26
N ASP A 451 19.00 -9.69 -17.23
CA ASP A 451 18.38 -11.01 -16.99
C ASP A 451 19.32 -11.93 -16.21
N LYS A 452 20.61 -12.01 -16.62
CA LYS A 452 21.61 -12.80 -15.90
C LYS A 452 21.84 -12.34 -14.46
N LEU A 453 21.76 -11.03 -14.19
CA LEU A 453 21.89 -10.50 -12.84
C LEU A 453 20.66 -10.85 -11.98
N ILE A 454 19.47 -10.84 -12.57
CA ILE A 454 18.23 -11.30 -11.92
C ILE A 454 18.33 -12.81 -11.63
N ASP A 455 18.73 -13.64 -12.60
CA ASP A 455 18.92 -15.09 -12.39
C ASP A 455 19.92 -15.38 -11.26
N THR A 456 20.98 -14.56 -11.16
CA THR A 456 22.00 -14.70 -10.11
C THR A 456 21.44 -14.42 -8.73
N GLU A 457 20.59 -13.40 -8.59
CA GLU A 457 20.02 -13.02 -7.28
C GLU A 457 18.87 -13.94 -6.88
N GLU A 458 18.02 -14.35 -7.84
CA GLU A 458 16.90 -15.29 -7.60
C GLU A 458 17.43 -16.69 -7.25
N GLY A 459 18.56 -17.12 -7.82
CA GLY A 459 19.17 -18.43 -7.60
C GLY A 459 19.99 -18.55 -6.32
N SER A 460 20.18 -17.49 -5.55
CA SER A 460 21.09 -17.49 -4.39
C SER A 460 20.41 -17.11 -3.09
N VAL A 461 20.58 -17.92 -2.06
CA VAL A 461 20.20 -17.56 -0.67
C VAL A 461 21.29 -16.74 0.05
N ASP A 462 22.50 -16.64 -0.53
CA ASP A 462 23.57 -15.83 0.03
C ASP A 462 23.34 -14.34 -0.18
N SER A 463 23.17 -13.62 0.92
CA SER A 463 22.87 -12.18 0.91
C SER A 463 23.97 -11.32 0.27
N ALA A 464 25.23 -11.73 0.35
CA ALA A 464 26.35 -10.99 -0.22
C ALA A 464 26.34 -11.09 -1.75
N THR A 465 26.08 -12.28 -2.28
CA THR A 465 25.91 -12.54 -3.72
C THR A 465 24.75 -11.73 -4.28
N ARG A 466 23.59 -11.75 -3.62
CA ARG A 466 22.41 -10.98 -4.00
C ARG A 466 22.68 -9.48 -4.01
N LYS A 467 23.27 -8.92 -2.95
CA LYS A 467 23.64 -7.48 -2.88
C LYS A 467 24.56 -7.08 -4.04
N LYS A 468 25.57 -7.91 -4.38
CA LYS A 468 26.47 -7.65 -5.51
C LYS A 468 25.72 -7.66 -6.86
N ALA A 469 24.78 -8.59 -7.04
CA ALA A 469 23.95 -8.65 -8.25
C ALA A 469 23.05 -7.40 -8.36
N PHE A 470 22.37 -7.01 -7.30
CA PHE A 470 21.54 -5.79 -7.26
C PHE A 470 22.35 -4.51 -7.50
N ALA A 471 23.53 -4.39 -6.90
CA ALA A 471 24.39 -3.22 -7.12
C ALA A 471 24.83 -3.08 -8.59
N LYS A 472 25.18 -4.20 -9.25
CA LYS A 472 25.50 -4.21 -10.68
C LYS A 472 24.27 -3.87 -11.53
N LEU A 473 23.11 -4.45 -11.19
CA LEU A 473 21.87 -4.22 -11.91
C LEU A 473 21.43 -2.75 -11.82
N GLN A 474 21.52 -2.12 -10.66
CA GLN A 474 21.19 -0.69 -10.50
C GLN A 474 22.09 0.22 -11.35
N ARG A 475 23.42 -0.05 -11.38
CA ARG A 475 24.33 0.71 -12.25
C ARG A 475 23.99 0.52 -13.73
N LEU A 476 23.65 -0.72 -14.14
CA LEU A 476 23.22 -1.01 -15.50
C LEU A 476 21.91 -0.29 -15.85
N LEU A 477 20.94 -0.23 -14.92
CA LEU A 477 19.68 0.48 -15.11
C LEU A 477 19.89 2.00 -15.29
N VAL A 478 20.77 2.61 -14.49
CA VAL A 478 21.10 4.03 -14.67
C VAL A 478 21.83 4.24 -15.99
N ASP A 479 22.80 3.40 -16.35
CA ASP A 479 23.54 3.52 -17.60
C ASP A 479 22.62 3.39 -18.82
N GLU A 480 21.77 2.38 -18.87
CA GLU A 480 20.85 2.08 -19.99
C GLU A 480 19.57 2.95 -19.99
N ALA A 481 19.21 3.51 -18.84
CA ALA A 481 18.07 4.40 -18.65
C ALA A 481 16.74 3.89 -19.27
N PRO A 482 16.28 2.65 -19.02
CA PRO A 482 15.03 2.14 -19.61
C PRO A 482 13.78 2.78 -18.99
N PHE A 483 13.96 3.62 -17.96
CA PHE A 483 12.93 4.38 -17.27
C PHE A 483 13.35 5.82 -17.09
N LEU A 484 12.36 6.73 -16.88
CA LEU A 484 12.64 7.98 -16.20
C LEU A 484 12.50 7.69 -14.70
N PHE A 485 13.60 7.75 -13.98
CA PHE A 485 13.64 7.49 -12.54
C PHE A 485 13.20 8.75 -11.80
N LEU A 486 12.23 8.60 -10.90
CA LEU A 486 11.64 9.76 -10.25
C LEU A 486 11.82 9.70 -8.74
N TYR A 487 10.86 9.11 -8.04
CA TYR A 487 10.85 9.22 -6.59
C TYR A 487 10.24 8.00 -5.91
N GLN A 488 10.59 7.85 -4.65
CA GLN A 488 9.91 7.04 -3.67
C GLN A 488 8.87 7.92 -2.97
N GLY A 489 7.62 7.50 -2.93
CA GLY A 489 6.54 8.22 -2.27
C GLY A 489 6.60 8.09 -0.75
N SER A 490 5.93 9.00 -0.05
CA SER A 490 5.71 8.92 1.39
C SER A 490 4.28 8.48 1.71
N ASN A 491 4.11 7.76 2.81
CA ASN A 491 2.80 7.53 3.43
C ASN A 491 2.49 8.71 4.35
N LEU A 492 1.31 9.29 4.21
CA LEU A 492 0.86 10.45 4.98
C LEU A 492 -0.37 10.09 5.80
N PHE A 493 -0.34 10.45 7.08
CA PHE A 493 -1.44 10.26 8.02
C PHE A 493 -1.69 11.57 8.77
N ALA A 494 -2.94 11.88 9.03
CA ALA A 494 -3.28 12.90 10.01
C ALA A 494 -3.66 12.22 11.32
N VAL A 495 -3.08 12.63 12.43
CA VAL A 495 -3.16 11.93 13.71
C VAL A 495 -3.45 12.93 14.83
N ASN A 496 -4.41 12.62 15.69
CA ASN A 496 -4.69 13.39 16.90
C ASN A 496 -3.52 13.22 17.89
N ASP A 497 -3.10 14.28 18.54
CA ASP A 497 -1.92 14.29 19.42
C ASP A 497 -2.04 13.36 20.63
N ARG A 498 -3.26 13.00 21.02
CA ARG A 498 -3.49 11.98 22.06
C ARG A 498 -3.04 10.57 21.63
N VAL A 499 -2.78 10.36 20.32
CA VAL A 499 -2.36 9.05 19.79
C VAL A 499 -0.85 8.95 19.70
N GLN A 500 -0.28 8.04 20.44
CA GLN A 500 1.09 7.57 20.29
C GLN A 500 1.08 6.34 19.39
N TRP A 501 1.45 6.53 18.13
CA TRP A 501 1.52 5.49 17.12
C TRP A 501 2.59 5.84 16.07
N LYS A 502 3.24 4.82 15.51
CA LYS A 502 4.23 4.96 14.44
C LYS A 502 3.86 4.04 13.29
N SER A 503 3.81 4.58 12.08
CA SER A 503 3.68 3.79 10.85
C SER A 503 5.01 3.16 10.46
N ASN A 504 4.95 1.96 9.88
CA ASN A 504 6.05 1.38 9.12
C ASN A 504 6.00 1.84 7.65
N SER A 505 7.00 1.47 6.85
CA SER A 505 7.11 1.90 5.46
C SER A 505 6.07 1.27 4.53
N ASN A 506 5.46 0.15 4.87
CA ASN A 506 4.40 -0.44 4.05
C ASN A 506 3.05 0.30 4.19
N GLY A 507 2.94 1.27 5.11
CA GLY A 507 1.76 2.10 5.29
C GLY A 507 0.56 1.40 5.92
N THR A 508 0.75 0.20 6.48
CA THR A 508 -0.33 -0.53 7.16
C THR A 508 -0.62 0.03 8.55
N LEU A 509 -1.86 -0.14 8.99
CA LEU A 509 -2.39 0.39 10.25
C LEU A 509 -2.35 -0.68 11.35
N ALA A 510 -1.12 -1.13 11.72
CA ALA A 510 -0.93 -2.04 12.86
C ALA A 510 -1.11 -1.29 14.17
N MET A 511 -2.15 -1.64 14.95
CA MET A 511 -2.56 -0.91 16.15
C MET A 511 -2.13 -1.58 17.46
N ALA A 512 -1.41 -2.71 17.41
CA ALA A 512 -0.97 -3.44 18.59
C ALA A 512 -0.14 -2.59 19.57
N SER A 513 0.70 -1.69 19.06
CA SER A 513 1.56 -0.79 19.85
C SER A 513 0.97 0.59 20.09
N ALA A 514 -0.22 0.89 19.56
CA ALA A 514 -0.86 2.19 19.72
C ALA A 514 -1.27 2.44 21.19
N LYS A 515 -1.12 3.70 21.63
CA LYS A 515 -1.54 4.15 22.97
C LYS A 515 -2.31 5.45 22.85
N LEU A 516 -3.24 5.67 23.78
CA LEU A 516 -3.93 6.94 23.94
C LEU A 516 -3.44 7.60 25.25
N THR A 517 -3.12 8.90 25.17
CA THR A 517 -2.67 9.73 26.30
C THR A 517 -3.74 10.71 26.73
#